data_5f55c1ebe28b785fc8901cc4b06f87ef
#
_entry.id   5f55c1ebe28b785fc8901cc4b06f87ef
#
_cell.length_a   1.000
_cell.length_b   1.000
_cell.length_c   1.000
_cell.angle_alpha   90.00
_cell.angle_beta   90.00
_cell.angle_gamma   90.00
#
_symmetry.space_group_name_H-M   'P 1'
#
loop_
_entity.id
_entity.type
_entity.pdbx_description
1 polymer ?
#
loop_
_entity_poly.entity_id
_entity_poly.type
_entity_poly.pdbx_seq_one_letter_code
_entity_poly.pdbx_strand_id
1 'polypeptide(L)'
;MYSHHSEEELDLFPAVRQSAVAGEERLSVEGLTEQLTHDHRALEKLWESLEPGLRKVAKGQDTTLDVLALQSLVQRYQAHAQLEEQAFLPLAQTILGRNENHMAALGLTLHMRHVPHFAAHI
;
A
#
# COMPACT_ATOMS: atom_id res chain seq x y z
N MET A 1 -1.87 5.18 -8.09
CA MET A 1 -2.17 3.93 -7.35
C MET A 1 -1.25 2.78 -7.78
N TYR A 2 -1.25 2.41 -9.06
CA TYR A 2 -0.46 1.26 -9.54
C TYR A 2 1.04 1.43 -9.39
N SER A 3 1.56 2.61 -9.67
CA SER A 3 2.99 2.91 -9.55
C SER A 3 3.48 2.70 -8.12
N HIS A 4 2.72 3.17 -7.13
CA HIS A 4 3.03 3.00 -5.72
C HIS A 4 3.01 1.52 -5.31
N HIS A 5 1.99 0.78 -5.76
CA HIS A 5 1.90 -0.67 -5.51
C HIS A 5 3.08 -1.42 -6.12
N SER A 6 3.49 -1.06 -7.34
CA SER A 6 4.62 -1.68 -8.02
C SER A 6 5.93 -1.44 -7.27
N GLU A 7 6.15 -0.22 -6.80
CA GLU A 7 7.35 0.10 -6.01
C GLU A 7 7.44 -0.75 -4.76
N GLU A 8 6.32 -0.89 -4.03
CA GLU A 8 6.29 -1.73 -2.84
C GLU A 8 6.55 -3.20 -3.17
N GLU A 9 5.84 -3.73 -4.15
CA GLU A 9 5.89 -5.17 -4.48
C GLU A 9 7.19 -5.59 -5.14
N LEU A 10 7.80 -4.74 -5.93
CA LEU A 10 9.02 -5.08 -6.68
C LEU A 10 10.30 -4.71 -5.93
N ASP A 11 10.27 -3.68 -5.09
CA ASP A 11 11.46 -3.16 -4.43
C ASP A 11 11.41 -3.32 -2.91
N LEU A 12 10.40 -2.75 -2.25
CA LEU A 12 10.35 -2.68 -0.80
C LEU A 12 10.09 -4.04 -0.15
N PHE A 13 9.04 -4.74 -0.57
CA PHE A 13 8.68 -6.03 0.03
C PHE A 13 9.78 -7.07 -0.13
N PRO A 14 10.40 -7.24 -1.32
CA PRO A 14 11.53 -8.16 -1.46
C PRO A 14 12.72 -7.81 -0.57
N ALA A 15 13.06 -6.52 -0.46
CA ALA A 15 14.17 -6.08 0.39
C ALA A 15 13.94 -6.44 1.85
N VAL A 16 12.72 -6.20 2.35
CA VAL A 16 12.36 -6.52 3.74
C VAL A 16 12.37 -8.03 3.97
N ARG A 17 11.82 -8.81 3.03
CA ARG A 17 11.81 -10.27 3.13
C ARG A 17 13.22 -10.86 3.17
N GLN A 18 14.12 -10.36 2.33
CA GLN A 18 15.50 -10.84 2.25
C GLN A 18 16.29 -10.50 3.51
N SER A 19 15.99 -9.36 4.13
CA SER A 19 16.71 -8.88 5.31
C SER A 19 16.13 -9.37 6.63
N ALA A 20 14.96 -10.00 6.61
CA ALA A 20 14.31 -10.50 7.81
C ALA A 20 15.05 -11.69 8.39
N VAL A 21 15.14 -11.74 9.73
CA VAL A 21 15.73 -12.87 10.44
C VAL A 21 14.77 -14.07 10.37
N ALA A 22 15.34 -15.27 10.16
CA ALA A 22 14.56 -16.51 10.10
C ALA A 22 13.76 -16.71 11.40
N GLY A 23 12.58 -17.29 11.28
CA GLY A 23 11.67 -17.56 12.39
C GLY A 23 10.48 -16.61 12.39
N GLU A 24 10.08 -16.15 13.59
CA GLU A 24 8.86 -15.31 13.74
C GLU A 24 8.90 -14.02 12.93
N GLU A 25 10.05 -13.36 12.89
CA GLU A 25 10.19 -12.10 12.14
C GLU A 25 9.91 -12.32 10.65
N ARG A 26 10.51 -13.34 10.06
CA ARG A 26 10.30 -13.65 8.64
C ARG A 26 8.86 -14.07 8.36
N LEU A 27 8.26 -14.85 9.25
CA LEU A 27 6.86 -15.24 9.12
C LEU A 27 5.94 -14.03 9.19
N SER A 28 6.22 -13.07 10.07
CA SER A 28 5.45 -11.82 10.17
C SER A 28 5.57 -11.01 8.89
N VAL A 29 6.77 -10.88 8.35
CA VAL A 29 7.00 -10.15 7.09
C VAL A 29 6.27 -10.83 5.93
N GLU A 30 6.36 -12.14 5.83
CA GLU A 30 5.67 -12.88 4.77
C GLU A 30 4.16 -12.70 4.85
N GLY A 31 3.58 -12.82 6.04
CA GLY A 31 2.15 -12.63 6.25
C GLY A 31 1.70 -11.21 5.92
N LEU A 32 2.44 -10.20 6.37
CA LEU A 32 2.12 -8.81 6.09
C LEU A 32 2.25 -8.47 4.61
N THR A 33 3.33 -8.89 3.95
CA THR A 33 3.52 -8.61 2.54
C THR A 33 2.49 -9.31 1.66
N GLU A 34 2.09 -10.52 2.01
CA GLU A 34 1.01 -11.23 1.32
C GLU A 34 -0.32 -10.49 1.48
N GLN A 35 -0.65 -10.05 2.71
CA GLN A 35 -1.87 -9.31 2.97
C GLN A 35 -1.89 -7.98 2.22
N LEU A 36 -0.80 -7.23 2.27
CA LEU A 36 -0.70 -5.94 1.59
C LEU A 36 -0.82 -6.11 0.07
N THR A 37 -0.19 -7.13 -0.49
CA THR A 37 -0.30 -7.42 -1.93
C THR A 37 -1.73 -7.80 -2.31
N HIS A 38 -2.38 -8.63 -1.49
CA HIS A 38 -3.78 -8.97 -1.69
C HIS A 38 -4.68 -7.73 -1.67
N ASP A 39 -4.43 -6.83 -0.72
CA ASP A 39 -5.17 -5.57 -0.62
C ASP A 39 -4.96 -4.71 -1.87
N HIS A 40 -3.74 -4.66 -2.41
CA HIS A 40 -3.46 -3.94 -3.66
C HIS A 40 -4.35 -4.45 -4.80
N ARG A 41 -4.47 -5.77 -4.95
CA ARG A 41 -5.31 -6.36 -6.01
C ARG A 41 -6.78 -6.02 -5.83
N ALA A 42 -7.27 -6.05 -4.60
CA ALA A 42 -8.65 -5.70 -4.30
C ALA A 42 -8.94 -4.21 -4.56
N LEU A 43 -8.02 -3.33 -4.14
CA LEU A 43 -8.13 -1.89 -4.38
C LEU A 43 -8.09 -1.56 -5.88
N GLU A 44 -7.19 -2.21 -6.62
CA GLU A 44 -7.07 -2.02 -8.07
C GLU A 44 -8.35 -2.41 -8.79
N LYS A 45 -8.98 -3.52 -8.41
CA LYS A 45 -10.24 -3.96 -9.00
C LYS A 45 -11.38 -2.98 -8.73
N LEU A 46 -11.50 -2.49 -7.50
CA LEU A 46 -12.50 -1.49 -7.15
C LEU A 46 -12.27 -0.20 -7.93
N TRP A 47 -11.02 0.24 -8.02
CA TRP A 47 -10.66 1.44 -8.77
C TRP A 47 -11.02 1.30 -10.24
N GLU A 48 -10.66 0.19 -10.87
CA GLU A 48 -10.98 -0.07 -12.27
C GLU A 48 -12.49 -0.03 -12.54
N SER A 49 -13.30 -0.52 -11.60
CA SER A 49 -14.75 -0.49 -11.75
C SER A 49 -15.34 0.90 -11.59
N LEU A 50 -14.70 1.77 -10.80
CA LEU A 50 -15.20 3.11 -10.49
C LEU A 50 -14.66 4.21 -11.41
N GLU A 51 -13.48 4.02 -11.96
CA GLU A 51 -12.78 5.06 -12.71
C GLU A 51 -13.57 5.62 -13.89
N PRO A 52 -14.23 4.80 -14.74
CA PRO A 52 -15.00 5.35 -15.86
C PRO A 52 -16.12 6.29 -15.44
N GLY A 53 -16.84 5.94 -14.35
CA GLY A 53 -17.89 6.78 -13.81
C GLY A 53 -17.36 8.08 -13.23
N LEU A 54 -16.25 8.00 -12.50
CA LEU A 54 -15.60 9.19 -11.92
C LEU A 54 -15.10 10.13 -13.00
N ARG A 55 -14.57 9.63 -14.12
CA ARG A 55 -14.16 10.44 -15.26
C ARG A 55 -15.34 11.18 -15.88
N LYS A 56 -16.47 10.52 -16.00
CA LYS A 56 -17.70 11.15 -16.53
C LYS A 56 -18.16 12.28 -15.63
N VAL A 57 -18.19 12.06 -14.32
CA VAL A 57 -18.54 13.11 -13.36
C VAL A 57 -17.58 14.30 -13.46
N ALA A 58 -16.29 14.04 -13.56
CA ALA A 58 -15.28 15.09 -13.69
C ALA A 58 -15.46 15.95 -14.93
N LYS A 59 -16.04 15.38 -16.00
CA LYS A 59 -16.35 16.08 -17.26
C LYS A 59 -17.74 16.71 -17.27
N GLY A 60 -18.48 16.63 -16.17
CA GLY A 60 -19.84 17.13 -16.11
C GLY A 60 -20.87 16.30 -16.85
N GLN A 61 -20.54 15.05 -17.17
CA GLN A 61 -21.43 14.15 -17.87
C GLN A 61 -22.32 13.38 -16.88
N ASP A 62 -23.55 13.10 -17.31
CA ASP A 62 -24.46 12.31 -16.49
C ASP A 62 -23.99 10.85 -16.43
N THR A 63 -23.98 10.33 -15.22
CA THR A 63 -23.66 8.93 -14.98
C THR A 63 -24.20 8.53 -13.62
N THR A 64 -24.42 7.23 -13.45
CA THR A 64 -24.78 6.65 -12.15
C THR A 64 -23.52 6.09 -11.51
N LEU A 65 -23.11 6.67 -10.37
CA LEU A 65 -21.99 6.14 -9.59
C LEU A 65 -22.47 5.08 -8.62
N ASP A 66 -21.69 4.02 -8.49
CA ASP A 66 -21.88 3.02 -7.44
C ASP A 66 -21.32 3.58 -6.13
N VAL A 67 -22.19 4.22 -5.36
CA VAL A 67 -21.82 4.86 -4.09
C VAL A 67 -21.29 3.84 -3.07
N LEU A 68 -21.89 2.64 -3.06
CA LEU A 68 -21.45 1.58 -2.13
C LEU A 68 -20.06 1.08 -2.48
N ALA A 69 -19.76 0.94 -3.77
CA ALA A 69 -18.42 0.57 -4.21
C ALA A 69 -17.40 1.67 -3.88
N LEU A 70 -17.78 2.92 -4.04
CA LEU A 70 -16.92 4.05 -3.68
C LEU A 70 -16.62 4.07 -2.18
N GLN A 71 -17.64 3.87 -1.35
CA GLN A 71 -17.47 3.78 0.10
C GLN A 71 -16.58 2.60 0.49
N SER A 72 -16.76 1.45 -0.18
CA SER A 72 -15.92 0.27 0.03
C SER A 72 -14.47 0.56 -0.33
N LEU A 73 -14.21 1.26 -1.44
CA LEU A 73 -12.86 1.65 -1.83
C LEU A 73 -12.20 2.51 -0.76
N VAL A 74 -12.90 3.53 -0.27
CA VAL A 74 -12.37 4.43 0.76
C VAL A 74 -12.06 3.67 2.05
N GLN A 75 -12.99 2.84 2.52
CA GLN A 75 -12.82 2.07 3.75
C GLN A 75 -11.66 1.08 3.65
N ARG A 76 -11.56 0.36 2.53
CA ARG A 76 -10.48 -0.59 2.30
C ARG A 76 -9.14 0.12 2.19
N TYR A 77 -9.12 1.27 1.55
CA TYR A 77 -7.91 2.06 1.42
C TYR A 77 -7.41 2.53 2.78
N GLN A 78 -8.31 3.03 3.63
CA GLN A 78 -7.96 3.47 4.97
C GLN A 78 -7.45 2.31 5.84
N ALA A 79 -8.10 1.16 5.78
CA ALA A 79 -7.66 -0.03 6.53
C ALA A 79 -6.29 -0.50 6.06
N HIS A 80 -6.05 -0.49 4.75
CA HIS A 80 -4.76 -0.82 4.17
C HIS A 80 -3.66 0.14 4.63
N ALA A 81 -3.93 1.45 4.60
CA ALA A 81 -2.97 2.46 5.06
C ALA A 81 -2.65 2.30 6.54
N GLN A 82 -3.64 2.00 7.37
CA GLN A 82 -3.42 1.76 8.80
C GLN A 82 -2.56 0.52 9.04
N LEU A 83 -2.83 -0.58 8.35
CA LEU A 83 -2.04 -1.79 8.47
C LEU A 83 -0.58 -1.52 8.09
N GLU A 84 -0.36 -0.81 6.99
CA GLU A 84 0.96 -0.45 6.52
C GLU A 84 1.70 0.44 7.52
N GLU A 85 1.06 1.52 7.98
CA GLU A 85 1.67 2.48 8.89
C GLU A 85 1.92 1.92 10.29
N GLN A 86 1.01 1.11 10.81
CA GLN A 86 1.06 0.64 12.19
C GLN A 86 1.81 -0.68 12.35
N ALA A 87 1.77 -1.54 11.37
CA ALA A 87 2.37 -2.88 11.45
C ALA A 87 3.57 -3.06 10.54
N PHE A 88 3.44 -2.73 9.26
CA PHE A 88 4.49 -3.05 8.29
C PHE A 88 5.66 -2.08 8.30
N LEU A 89 5.42 -0.77 8.19
CA LEU A 89 6.51 0.21 8.07
C LEU A 89 7.43 0.24 9.29
N PRO A 90 6.92 0.17 10.54
CA PRO A 90 7.82 0.09 11.69
C PRO A 90 8.70 -1.15 11.69
N LEU A 91 8.15 -2.30 11.31
CA LEU A 91 8.90 -3.54 11.21
C LEU A 91 9.94 -3.46 10.10
N ALA A 92 9.57 -2.94 8.94
CA ALA A 92 10.47 -2.75 7.80
C ALA A 92 11.63 -1.81 8.17
N GLN A 93 11.33 -0.72 8.87
CA GLN A 93 12.35 0.23 9.32
C GLN A 93 13.37 -0.43 10.24
N THR A 94 12.90 -1.24 11.18
CA THR A 94 13.76 -1.98 12.09
C THR A 94 14.66 -2.96 11.33
N ILE A 95 14.07 -3.72 10.42
CA ILE A 95 14.80 -4.75 9.66
C ILE A 95 15.84 -4.13 8.74
N LEU A 96 15.46 -3.15 7.93
CA LEU A 96 16.36 -2.53 6.96
C LEU A 96 17.47 -1.71 7.63
N GLY A 97 17.13 -1.01 8.72
CA GLY A 97 18.10 -0.24 9.47
C GLY A 97 19.16 -1.14 10.12
N ARG A 98 18.73 -2.27 10.67
CA ARG A 98 19.63 -3.23 11.33
C ARG A 98 20.60 -3.90 10.35
N ASN A 99 20.15 -4.15 9.12
CA ASN A 99 20.93 -4.88 8.13
C ASN A 99 21.78 -3.97 7.24
N GLU A 100 21.89 -2.69 7.56
CA GLU A 100 22.70 -1.70 6.83
C GLU A 100 22.39 -1.62 5.33
N ASN A 101 21.16 -1.92 4.95
CA ASN A 101 20.72 -1.83 3.56
C ASN A 101 20.34 -0.38 3.24
N HIS A 102 21.34 0.45 2.95
CA HIS A 102 21.15 1.89 2.79
C HIS A 102 20.20 2.26 1.65
N MET A 103 20.26 1.56 0.54
CA MET A 103 19.40 1.86 -0.61
C MET A 103 17.94 1.53 -0.30
N ALA A 104 17.68 0.38 0.32
CA ALA A 104 16.33 0.00 0.70
C ALA A 104 15.80 0.90 1.83
N ALA A 105 16.66 1.27 2.79
CA ALA A 105 16.28 2.18 3.86
C ALA A 105 15.93 3.58 3.32
N LEU A 106 16.68 4.05 2.32
CA LEU A 106 16.37 5.31 1.64
C LEU A 106 15.02 5.23 0.91
N GLY A 107 14.78 4.14 0.20
CA GLY A 107 13.49 3.88 -0.46
C GLY A 107 12.34 3.87 0.54
N LEU A 108 12.53 3.24 1.69
CA LEU A 108 11.55 3.23 2.76
C LEU A 108 11.29 4.65 3.30
N THR A 109 12.34 5.44 3.50
CA THR A 109 12.21 6.82 3.96
C THR A 109 11.38 7.65 2.98
N LEU A 110 11.64 7.51 1.69
CA LEU A 110 10.88 8.20 0.66
C LEU A 110 9.41 7.73 0.65
N HIS A 111 9.19 6.44 0.81
CA HIS A 111 7.84 5.87 0.88
C HIS A 111 7.07 6.43 2.09
N MET A 112 7.69 6.48 3.26
CA MET A 112 7.09 7.00 4.49
C MET A 112 6.70 8.48 4.39
N ARG A 113 7.39 9.25 3.56
CA ARG A 113 7.03 10.64 3.32
C ARG A 113 5.73 10.78 2.56
N HIS A 114 5.39 9.79 1.74
CA HIS A 114 4.16 9.81 0.93
C HIS A 114 2.95 9.26 1.69
N VAL A 115 3.13 8.18 2.46
CA VAL A 115 2.02 7.50 3.13
C VAL A 115 1.23 8.42 4.07
N PRO A 116 1.83 9.15 5.03
CA PRO A 116 1.07 10.05 5.89
C PRO A 116 0.40 11.18 5.12
N HIS A 117 1.09 11.75 4.14
CA HIS A 117 0.54 12.81 3.30
C HIS A 117 -0.66 12.30 2.51
N PHE A 118 -0.57 11.11 1.95
CA PHE A 118 -1.64 10.49 1.20
C PHE A 118 -2.85 10.21 2.10
N ALA A 119 -2.62 9.64 3.28
CA ALA A 119 -3.67 9.36 4.25
C ALA A 119 -4.42 10.62 4.67
N ALA A 120 -3.73 11.76 4.76
CA ALA A 120 -4.34 13.04 5.12
C ALA A 120 -5.30 13.57 4.05
N HIS A 121 -5.21 13.09 2.82
CA HIS A 121 -6.05 13.52 1.72
C HIS A 121 -7.21 12.56 1.42
N ILE A 122 -7.25 11.45 2.10
CA ILE A 122 -8.33 10.51 2.01
C ILE A 122 -9.44 10.90 2.99
#